data_16a5904db17a801d7faf756cb925ec62
#
_entry.id   16a5904db17a801d7faf756cb925ec62
#
_cell.length_a   1.000
_cell.length_b   1.000
_cell.length_c   1.000
_cell.angle_alpha   90.00
_cell.angle_beta   90.00
_cell.angle_gamma   90.00
#
_symmetry.space_group_name_H-M   'P 1'
#
loop_
_entity.id
_entity.type
_entity.pdbx_description
1 polymer ?
#
loop_
_entity_poly.entity_id
_entity_poly.type
_entity_poly.pdbx_seq_one_letter_code
_entity_poly.pdbx_strand_id
1 'polypeptide(L)'
;MENQVREISLRHLFWKVILGWKCLIVCAVLFAILLPGVKYAKDAQAYKAAQQPQNDAQEVTFTKDEQQQIDDVKSLQILLDKNSAYMQDSILMNIDPYQEHVLELQYYIDSDYTYNYSKDNKKDYTSAVTNAYVDYAVNGLNQKEIWDGVNTKVEDKYLTELISASSDSDNTFSVRVKFMDEKGLQSVSGKIQKALNARHEDVANRIGSHKLVLVSENYQVQTDSDLASSQDNVTGLIKSYREQITTLTSTMTEDQLKVVDDEMEESQDDESANADVTVSAPVLSKKYIVLGFVMGVFLAALYLVCVAVLS
;
A
#
# COMPACT_ATOMS: atom_id res chain seq x y z
N MET A 1 -29.70 -36.43 -20.40
CA MET A 1 -28.76 -36.34 -19.24
C MET A 1 -29.07 -35.03 -18.56
N GLU A 2 -29.80 -35.12 -17.50
CA GLU A 2 -30.26 -33.95 -16.73
C GLU A 2 -29.10 -33.50 -15.81
N ASN A 3 -28.52 -32.31 -16.09
CA ASN A 3 -27.57 -31.68 -15.21
C ASN A 3 -28.31 -31.20 -13.96
N GLN A 4 -28.32 -32.01 -12.90
CA GLN A 4 -28.75 -31.56 -11.59
C GLN A 4 -27.75 -30.49 -11.08
N VAL A 5 -28.18 -29.26 -11.14
CA VAL A 5 -27.50 -28.15 -10.46
C VAL A 5 -27.71 -28.36 -8.96
N ARG A 6 -26.69 -28.84 -8.24
CA ARG A 6 -26.72 -28.95 -6.78
C ARG A 6 -26.71 -27.53 -6.20
N GLU A 7 -27.83 -27.09 -5.67
CA GLU A 7 -27.89 -25.87 -4.87
C GLU A 7 -27.17 -26.08 -3.54
N ILE A 8 -26.00 -25.46 -3.42
CA ILE A 8 -25.21 -25.51 -2.17
C ILE A 8 -25.81 -24.50 -1.20
N SER A 9 -26.51 -24.97 -0.17
CA SER A 9 -27.04 -24.13 0.89
C SER A 9 -25.90 -23.55 1.74
N LEU A 10 -25.69 -22.23 1.71
CA LEU A 10 -24.71 -21.50 2.53
C LEU A 10 -24.82 -21.84 4.02
N ARG A 11 -26.06 -22.11 4.50
CA ARG A 11 -26.31 -22.51 5.89
C ARG A 11 -25.71 -23.88 6.22
N HIS A 12 -25.79 -24.84 5.30
CA HIS A 12 -25.20 -26.17 5.48
C HIS A 12 -23.67 -26.12 5.49
N LEU A 13 -23.10 -25.30 4.63
CA LEU A 13 -21.66 -25.07 4.54
C LEU A 13 -21.12 -24.43 5.83
N PHE A 14 -21.81 -23.44 6.36
CA PHE A 14 -21.46 -22.79 7.62
C PHE A 14 -21.48 -23.77 8.82
N TRP A 15 -22.49 -24.64 8.92
CA TRP A 15 -22.57 -25.65 9.96
C TRP A 15 -21.46 -26.71 9.86
N LYS A 16 -21.07 -27.15 8.65
CA LYS A 16 -19.93 -28.08 8.46
C LYS A 16 -18.61 -27.46 8.88
N VAL A 17 -18.38 -26.17 8.62
CA VAL A 17 -17.17 -25.45 9.06
C VAL A 17 -17.14 -25.36 10.60
N ILE A 18 -18.27 -25.06 11.25
CA ILE A 18 -18.37 -25.00 12.71
C ILE A 18 -18.15 -26.38 13.34
N LEU A 19 -18.70 -27.45 12.78
CA LEU A 19 -18.47 -28.81 13.28
C LEU A 19 -17.02 -29.26 13.10
N GLY A 20 -16.29 -28.69 12.13
CA GLY A 20 -14.85 -28.93 11.89
C GLY A 20 -13.91 -28.12 12.78
N TRP A 21 -14.39 -27.44 13.83
CA TRP A 21 -13.60 -26.53 14.68
C TRP A 21 -12.30 -27.15 15.25
N LYS A 22 -12.29 -28.45 15.51
CA LYS A 22 -11.09 -29.19 15.97
C LYS A 22 -9.99 -29.16 14.92
N CYS A 23 -10.34 -29.30 13.63
CA CYS A 23 -9.39 -29.21 12.53
C CYS A 23 -8.85 -27.78 12.38
N LEU A 24 -9.69 -26.75 12.55
CA LEU A 24 -9.29 -25.34 12.54
C LEU A 24 -8.25 -25.05 13.62
N ILE A 25 -8.46 -25.54 14.85
CA ILE A 25 -7.52 -25.32 15.96
C ILE A 25 -6.20 -26.05 15.71
N VAL A 26 -6.25 -27.33 15.28
CA VAL A 26 -5.02 -28.11 15.02
C VAL A 26 -4.19 -27.45 13.91
N CYS A 27 -4.80 -27.04 12.80
CA CYS A 27 -4.09 -26.35 11.73
C CYS A 27 -3.56 -24.98 12.18
N ALA A 28 -4.33 -24.20 12.94
CA ALA A 28 -3.89 -22.93 13.47
C ALA A 28 -2.64 -23.07 14.36
N VAL A 29 -2.63 -24.05 15.27
CA VAL A 29 -1.50 -24.31 16.14
C VAL A 29 -0.28 -24.81 15.36
N LEU A 30 -0.48 -25.72 14.39
CA LEU A 30 0.61 -26.21 13.54
C LEU A 30 1.28 -25.07 12.75
N PHE A 31 0.50 -24.20 12.12
CA PHE A 31 1.05 -23.06 11.37
C PHE A 31 1.65 -21.99 12.28
N ALA A 32 1.10 -21.78 13.48
CA ALA A 32 1.67 -20.88 14.48
C ALA A 32 3.05 -21.35 15.00
N ILE A 33 3.37 -22.64 14.87
CA ILE A 33 4.69 -23.20 15.23
C ILE A 33 5.60 -23.27 13.99
N LEU A 34 5.06 -23.71 12.84
CA LEU A 34 5.85 -23.92 11.62
C LEU A 34 6.42 -22.63 11.04
N LEU A 35 5.61 -21.56 10.91
CA LEU A 35 6.07 -20.31 10.30
C LEU A 35 7.18 -19.62 11.09
N PRO A 36 7.04 -19.40 12.41
CA PRO A 36 8.16 -18.88 13.19
C PRO A 36 9.35 -19.84 13.26
N GLY A 37 9.11 -21.16 13.23
CA GLY A 37 10.17 -22.17 13.22
C GLY A 37 11.02 -22.14 11.95
N VAL A 38 10.39 -22.01 10.77
CA VAL A 38 11.10 -21.88 9.49
C VAL A 38 11.89 -20.58 9.42
N LYS A 39 11.30 -19.48 9.90
CA LYS A 39 12.02 -18.20 9.96
C LYS A 39 13.21 -18.29 10.92
N TYR A 40 12.99 -18.77 12.11
CA TYR A 40 14.05 -18.98 13.11
C TYR A 40 15.20 -19.85 12.56
N ALA A 41 14.89 -20.92 11.83
CA ALA A 41 15.93 -21.77 11.23
C ALA A 41 16.74 -21.05 10.13
N LYS A 42 16.08 -20.23 9.30
CA LYS A 42 16.75 -19.40 8.30
C LYS A 42 17.62 -18.33 8.95
N ASP A 43 17.08 -17.62 9.94
CA ASP A 43 17.80 -16.56 10.66
C ASP A 43 18.99 -17.16 11.43
N ALA A 44 18.86 -18.37 12.00
CA ALA A 44 19.94 -19.10 12.68
C ALA A 44 21.03 -19.59 11.72
N GLN A 45 20.68 -20.00 10.49
CA GLN A 45 21.67 -20.35 9.47
C GLN A 45 22.43 -19.13 8.96
N ALA A 46 21.74 -18.03 8.71
CA ALA A 46 22.36 -16.77 8.30
C ALA A 46 23.26 -16.21 9.42
N TYR A 47 22.80 -16.29 10.69
CA TYR A 47 23.60 -15.90 11.85
C TYR A 47 24.88 -16.74 11.99
N LYS A 48 24.82 -18.06 11.77
CA LYS A 48 26.01 -18.93 11.79
C LYS A 48 26.96 -18.68 10.61
N ALA A 49 26.44 -18.31 9.45
CA ALA A 49 27.27 -17.96 8.28
C ALA A 49 28.01 -16.62 8.47
N ALA A 50 27.38 -15.65 9.16
CA ALA A 50 28.00 -14.38 9.51
C ALA A 50 29.04 -14.49 10.66
N GLN A 51 29.07 -15.59 11.41
CA GLN A 51 30.03 -15.85 12.47
C GLN A 51 31.37 -16.48 12.01
N GLN A 52 31.65 -16.57 10.71
CA GLN A 52 33.00 -16.98 10.28
C GLN A 52 33.99 -15.81 10.44
N PRO A 53 35.12 -16.00 11.15
CA PRO A 53 35.94 -14.88 11.58
C PRO A 53 36.68 -14.23 10.40
N GLN A 54 36.36 -12.97 10.14
CA GLN A 54 37.28 -12.06 9.49
C GLN A 54 38.09 -11.34 10.58
N ASN A 55 39.42 -11.39 10.43
CA ASN A 55 40.46 -11.04 11.40
C ASN A 55 40.34 -9.63 11.99
N ASP A 56 40.65 -9.56 13.30
CA ASP A 56 41.30 -8.49 14.05
C ASP A 56 40.66 -7.07 14.01
N ALA A 57 39.38 -6.96 14.39
CA ALA A 57 38.92 -5.80 15.14
C ALA A 57 38.43 -6.29 16.52
N GLN A 58 38.80 -5.62 17.56
CA GLN A 58 38.38 -5.92 18.93
C GLN A 58 36.85 -5.82 18.95
N GLU A 59 36.16 -6.97 18.95
CA GLU A 59 34.70 -7.08 18.88
C GLU A 59 34.11 -6.45 20.15
N VAL A 60 33.55 -5.25 20.01
CA VAL A 60 32.83 -4.61 21.11
C VAL A 60 31.52 -5.36 21.29
N THR A 61 31.42 -6.15 22.37
CA THR A 61 30.21 -6.89 22.71
C THR A 61 29.31 -5.99 23.54
N PHE A 62 28.15 -5.65 22.98
CA PHE A 62 27.13 -4.90 23.68
C PHE A 62 26.22 -5.80 24.50
N THR A 63 25.73 -5.31 25.62
CA THR A 63 24.64 -5.94 26.36
C THR A 63 23.37 -5.90 25.54
N LYS A 64 22.38 -6.71 25.90
CA LYS A 64 21.10 -6.77 25.21
C LYS A 64 20.37 -5.41 25.22
N ASP A 65 20.47 -4.67 26.31
CA ASP A 65 19.84 -3.37 26.45
C ASP A 65 20.55 -2.31 25.60
N GLU A 66 21.88 -2.36 25.53
CA GLU A 66 22.66 -1.48 24.64
C GLU A 66 22.38 -1.77 23.17
N GLN A 67 22.28 -3.04 22.78
CA GLN A 67 21.91 -3.41 21.40
C GLN A 67 20.51 -2.96 21.06
N GLN A 68 19.54 -3.09 21.98
CA GLN A 68 18.18 -2.58 21.76
C GLN A 68 18.17 -1.06 21.55
N GLN A 69 18.99 -0.34 22.30
CA GLN A 69 19.09 1.12 22.17
C GLN A 69 19.68 1.53 20.80
N ILE A 70 20.68 0.80 20.31
CA ILE A 70 21.24 0.98 18.96
C ILE A 70 20.15 0.73 17.91
N ASP A 71 19.42 -0.37 18.01
CA ASP A 71 18.36 -0.75 17.05
C ASP A 71 17.21 0.27 17.06
N ASP A 72 16.86 0.81 18.24
CA ASP A 72 15.82 1.85 18.37
C ASP A 72 16.26 3.15 17.68
N VAL A 73 17.51 3.61 17.87
CA VAL A 73 18.03 4.81 17.20
C VAL A 73 18.05 4.64 15.68
N LYS A 74 18.52 3.50 15.17
CA LYS A 74 18.52 3.21 13.73
C LYS A 74 17.11 3.23 13.16
N SER A 75 16.16 2.59 13.85
CA SER A 75 14.76 2.55 13.43
C SER A 75 14.15 3.96 13.34
N LEU A 76 14.45 4.80 14.33
CA LEU A 76 14.01 6.19 14.35
C LEU A 76 14.68 7.02 13.25
N GLN A 77 15.96 6.78 12.96
CA GLN A 77 16.68 7.48 11.89
C GLN A 77 16.08 7.15 10.52
N ILE A 78 15.81 5.86 10.24
CA ILE A 78 15.13 5.44 9.00
C ILE A 78 13.76 6.11 8.85
N LEU A 79 13.00 6.23 9.96
CA LEU A 79 11.69 6.89 9.94
C LEU A 79 11.84 8.41 9.73
N LEU A 80 12.85 9.02 10.34
CA LEU A 80 13.18 10.43 10.16
C LEU A 80 13.54 10.73 8.71
N ASP A 81 14.41 9.93 8.12
CA ASP A 81 14.87 10.10 6.74
C ASP A 81 13.72 9.93 5.74
N LYS A 82 12.90 8.89 5.91
CA LYS A 82 11.70 8.67 5.07
C LYS A 82 10.72 9.84 5.13
N ASN A 83 10.42 10.35 6.33
CA ASN A 83 9.48 11.46 6.48
C ASN A 83 10.10 12.78 6.00
N SER A 84 11.40 12.97 6.18
CA SER A 84 12.13 14.14 5.69
C SER A 84 12.18 14.15 4.17
N ALA A 85 12.48 13.02 3.53
CA ALA A 85 12.45 12.85 2.08
C ALA A 85 11.03 13.08 1.53
N TYR A 86 10.01 12.51 2.18
CA TYR A 86 8.61 12.74 1.79
C TYR A 86 8.24 14.23 1.86
N MET A 87 8.59 14.90 2.95
CA MET A 87 8.33 16.34 3.11
C MET A 87 9.08 17.20 2.07
N GLN A 88 10.27 16.78 1.66
CA GLN A 88 11.09 17.50 0.69
C GLN A 88 10.68 17.19 -0.75
N ASP A 89 10.42 15.93 -1.07
CA ASP A 89 10.30 15.44 -2.45
C ASP A 89 8.85 15.32 -2.92
N SER A 90 7.87 15.21 -2.01
CA SER A 90 6.46 15.17 -2.41
C SER A 90 5.96 16.54 -2.85
N ILE A 91 5.35 16.61 -4.03
CA ILE A 91 4.68 17.83 -4.50
C ILE A 91 3.54 18.18 -3.56
N LEU A 92 2.76 17.19 -3.12
CA LEU A 92 1.63 17.40 -2.22
C LEU A 92 2.04 18.06 -0.90
N MET A 93 3.21 17.68 -0.36
CA MET A 93 3.76 18.30 0.85
C MET A 93 4.27 19.73 0.62
N ASN A 94 4.47 20.14 -0.63
CA ASN A 94 4.97 21.47 -0.99
C ASN A 94 3.88 22.39 -1.60
N ILE A 95 2.64 21.91 -1.76
CA ILE A 95 1.50 22.77 -2.15
C ILE A 95 1.12 23.66 -0.96
N ASP A 96 0.83 24.94 -1.22
CA ASP A 96 0.23 25.81 -0.22
C ASP A 96 -1.23 25.35 0.05
N PRO A 97 -1.56 24.85 1.24
CA PRO A 97 -2.89 24.32 1.53
C PRO A 97 -3.99 25.41 1.55
N TYR A 98 -3.60 26.69 1.60
CA TYR A 98 -4.54 27.80 1.55
C TYR A 98 -4.75 28.32 0.13
N GLN A 99 -3.95 27.86 -0.84
CA GLN A 99 -4.03 28.23 -2.26
C GLN A 99 -3.80 26.98 -3.14
N GLU A 100 -4.46 25.88 -2.80
CA GLU A 100 -4.37 24.64 -3.55
C GLU A 100 -5.05 24.78 -4.91
N HIS A 101 -4.30 24.58 -5.99
CA HIS A 101 -4.86 24.50 -7.33
C HIS A 101 -5.40 23.10 -7.60
N VAL A 102 -6.65 23.00 -8.00
CA VAL A 102 -7.35 21.74 -8.27
C VAL A 102 -7.97 21.79 -9.66
N LEU A 103 -7.74 20.74 -10.42
CA LEU A 103 -8.51 20.38 -11.61
C LEU A 103 -9.54 19.33 -11.21
N GLU A 104 -10.81 19.54 -11.59
CA GLU A 104 -11.86 18.55 -11.46
C GLU A 104 -12.41 18.22 -12.85
N LEU A 105 -12.31 16.96 -13.24
CA LEU A 105 -12.88 16.40 -14.46
C LEU A 105 -14.08 15.54 -14.06
N GLN A 106 -15.28 15.96 -14.41
CA GLN A 106 -16.50 15.21 -14.14
C GLN A 106 -16.95 14.45 -15.38
N TYR A 107 -17.21 13.15 -15.22
CA TYR A 107 -17.65 12.28 -16.28
C TYR A 107 -19.02 11.69 -16.01
N TYR A 108 -19.75 11.45 -17.09
CA TYR A 108 -21.00 10.73 -17.11
C TYR A 108 -20.85 9.47 -17.95
N ILE A 109 -21.39 8.36 -17.43
CA ILE A 109 -21.49 7.07 -18.13
C ILE A 109 -22.88 6.98 -18.73
N ASP A 110 -22.96 7.08 -20.06
CA ASP A 110 -24.17 6.80 -20.81
C ASP A 110 -24.18 5.32 -21.21
N SER A 111 -24.76 4.49 -20.34
CA SER A 111 -24.86 3.06 -20.58
C SER A 111 -26.07 2.74 -21.44
N ASP A 112 -25.94 1.75 -22.33
CA ASP A 112 -27.05 1.22 -23.12
C ASP A 112 -28.04 0.39 -22.27
N TYR A 113 -27.91 0.42 -20.96
CA TYR A 113 -28.80 -0.26 -20.05
C TYR A 113 -30.15 0.44 -20.01
N THR A 114 -31.18 -0.29 -20.44
CA THR A 114 -32.59 0.13 -20.29
C THR A 114 -33.29 -0.82 -19.35
N TYR A 115 -33.88 -0.27 -18.28
CA TYR A 115 -34.70 -1.07 -17.38
C TYR A 115 -35.90 -1.63 -18.17
N ASN A 116 -35.96 -2.95 -18.29
CA ASN A 116 -37.09 -3.62 -18.95
C ASN A 116 -37.88 -4.42 -17.90
N TYR A 117 -39.17 -4.15 -17.79
CA TYR A 117 -40.09 -4.89 -16.91
C TYR A 117 -40.36 -6.34 -17.37
N SER A 118 -39.80 -6.76 -18.51
CA SER A 118 -39.90 -8.12 -19.01
C SER A 118 -38.97 -9.07 -18.25
N LYS A 119 -39.29 -10.39 -18.27
CA LYS A 119 -38.61 -11.44 -17.52
C LYS A 119 -37.11 -11.64 -17.85
N ASP A 120 -36.62 -11.00 -18.90
CA ASP A 120 -35.19 -10.95 -19.24
C ASP A 120 -34.48 -9.80 -18.48
N ASN A 121 -34.29 -9.98 -17.18
CA ASN A 121 -33.57 -9.02 -16.33
C ASN A 121 -32.08 -8.96 -16.77
N LYS A 122 -31.77 -8.10 -17.72
CA LYS A 122 -30.38 -7.68 -17.93
C LYS A 122 -29.93 -6.98 -16.65
N LYS A 123 -28.86 -7.46 -16.06
CA LYS A 123 -28.25 -6.85 -14.87
C LYS A 123 -27.75 -5.46 -15.26
N ASP A 124 -28.08 -4.46 -14.45
CA ASP A 124 -27.49 -3.13 -14.57
C ASP A 124 -26.00 -3.21 -14.30
N TYR A 125 -25.21 -2.77 -15.26
CA TYR A 125 -23.75 -2.76 -15.19
C TYR A 125 -23.17 -1.33 -15.10
N THR A 126 -24.01 -0.32 -15.04
CA THR A 126 -23.60 1.08 -15.07
C THR A 126 -22.61 1.42 -13.94
N SER A 127 -22.97 1.04 -12.72
CA SER A 127 -22.07 1.23 -11.56
C SER A 127 -20.75 0.45 -11.68
N ALA A 128 -20.77 -0.74 -12.30
CA ALA A 128 -19.54 -1.50 -12.53
C ALA A 128 -18.62 -0.81 -13.56
N VAL A 129 -19.19 -0.19 -14.61
CA VAL A 129 -18.43 0.62 -15.57
C VAL A 129 -17.83 1.85 -14.88
N THR A 130 -18.63 2.58 -14.11
CA THR A 130 -18.20 3.76 -13.35
C THR A 130 -17.03 3.42 -12.44
N ASN A 131 -17.15 2.35 -11.65
CA ASN A 131 -16.09 1.91 -10.75
C ASN A 131 -14.82 1.47 -11.48
N ALA A 132 -14.94 0.87 -12.69
CA ALA A 132 -13.77 0.51 -13.49
C ALA A 132 -12.97 1.74 -13.95
N TYR A 133 -13.63 2.86 -14.28
CA TYR A 133 -12.94 4.11 -14.58
C TYR A 133 -12.34 4.78 -13.34
N VAL A 134 -13.04 4.75 -12.22
CA VAL A 134 -12.52 5.26 -10.94
C VAL A 134 -11.25 4.50 -10.55
N ASP A 135 -11.31 3.16 -10.58
CA ASP A 135 -10.13 2.33 -10.28
C ASP A 135 -8.98 2.60 -11.27
N TYR A 136 -9.27 2.71 -12.56
CA TYR A 136 -8.24 3.04 -13.56
C TYR A 136 -7.64 4.43 -13.34
N ALA A 137 -8.43 5.42 -12.97
CA ALA A 137 -7.95 6.78 -12.72
C ALA A 137 -7.02 6.82 -11.49
N VAL A 138 -7.28 6.01 -10.47
CA VAL A 138 -6.46 5.96 -9.25
C VAL A 138 -5.22 5.06 -9.43
N ASN A 139 -5.40 3.86 -10.02
CA ASN A 139 -4.39 2.80 -9.99
C ASN A 139 -3.79 2.46 -11.37
N GLY A 140 -4.42 2.87 -12.46
CA GLY A 140 -4.09 2.43 -13.81
C GLY A 140 -3.42 3.48 -14.70
N LEU A 141 -3.40 4.75 -14.31
CA LEU A 141 -2.78 5.81 -15.08
C LEU A 141 -1.26 5.68 -15.06
N ASN A 142 -0.64 5.79 -16.23
CA ASN A 142 0.82 5.85 -16.34
C ASN A 142 1.31 7.24 -15.92
N GLN A 143 1.80 7.36 -14.69
CA GLN A 143 2.22 8.62 -14.11
C GLN A 143 3.30 9.34 -14.95
N LYS A 144 4.25 8.57 -15.54
CA LYS A 144 5.28 9.14 -16.42
C LYS A 144 4.71 9.85 -17.65
N GLU A 145 3.67 9.25 -18.25
CA GLU A 145 3.01 9.84 -19.40
C GLU A 145 2.11 11.04 -19.02
N ILE A 146 1.42 10.94 -17.89
CA ILE A 146 0.55 12.02 -17.41
C ILE A 146 1.37 13.27 -17.08
N TRP A 147 2.47 13.11 -16.34
CA TRP A 147 3.30 14.21 -15.86
C TRP A 147 4.45 14.59 -16.83
N ASP A 148 4.57 13.93 -17.99
CA ASP A 148 5.57 14.28 -18.99
C ASP A 148 5.47 15.77 -19.40
N GLY A 149 6.61 16.47 -19.43
CA GLY A 149 6.68 17.90 -19.75
C GLY A 149 6.18 18.84 -18.66
N VAL A 150 5.72 18.34 -17.51
CA VAL A 150 5.47 19.11 -16.30
C VAL A 150 6.71 19.10 -15.44
N ASN A 151 7.14 20.27 -14.95
CA ASN A 151 8.33 20.35 -14.09
C ASN A 151 8.00 19.88 -12.67
N THR A 152 8.02 18.57 -12.48
CA THR A 152 7.69 17.95 -11.19
C THR A 152 8.87 17.91 -10.24
N LYS A 153 10.12 17.86 -10.72
CA LYS A 153 11.37 17.69 -9.93
C LYS A 153 11.33 16.56 -8.88
N VAL A 154 10.45 15.57 -9.07
CA VAL A 154 10.02 14.63 -8.04
C VAL A 154 10.15 13.21 -8.54
N GLU A 155 10.39 12.29 -7.62
CA GLU A 155 10.35 10.86 -7.92
C GLU A 155 8.93 10.41 -8.30
N ASP A 156 8.83 9.51 -9.27
CA ASP A 156 7.56 8.98 -9.79
C ASP A 156 6.64 8.43 -8.70
N LYS A 157 7.20 7.95 -7.59
CA LYS A 157 6.46 7.34 -6.47
C LYS A 157 5.47 8.28 -5.78
N TYR A 158 5.73 9.60 -5.82
CA TYR A 158 4.87 10.60 -5.19
C TYR A 158 3.85 11.23 -6.14
N LEU A 159 3.93 10.95 -7.43
CA LEU A 159 3.01 11.52 -8.41
C LEU A 159 1.60 10.94 -8.33
N THR A 160 1.48 9.70 -7.82
CA THR A 160 0.19 9.02 -7.68
C THR A 160 -0.74 9.70 -6.67
N GLU A 161 -0.19 10.35 -5.65
CA GLU A 161 -0.97 11.01 -4.60
C GLU A 161 -1.64 12.32 -5.06
N LEU A 162 -1.20 12.85 -6.22
CA LEU A 162 -1.76 14.08 -6.80
C LEU A 162 -3.08 13.84 -7.55
N ILE A 163 -3.40 12.58 -7.86
CA ILE A 163 -4.60 12.21 -8.62
C ILE A 163 -5.50 11.37 -7.73
N SER A 164 -6.74 11.79 -7.58
CA SER A 164 -7.79 11.05 -6.91
C SER A 164 -9.01 10.91 -7.80
N ALA A 165 -9.80 9.87 -7.60
CA ALA A 165 -11.08 9.74 -8.28
C ALA A 165 -12.12 9.14 -7.34
N SER A 166 -13.35 9.53 -7.53
CA SER A 166 -14.49 9.04 -6.74
C SER A 166 -15.73 8.90 -7.62
N SER A 167 -16.55 7.91 -7.28
CA SER A 167 -17.90 7.80 -7.86
C SER A 167 -18.81 8.80 -7.14
N ASP A 168 -19.44 9.68 -7.89
CA ASP A 168 -20.41 10.65 -7.37
C ASP A 168 -21.83 10.08 -7.37
N SER A 169 -22.09 9.15 -8.29
CA SER A 169 -23.34 8.37 -8.39
C SER A 169 -23.08 7.09 -9.19
N ASP A 170 -24.11 6.29 -9.43
CA ASP A 170 -24.00 5.06 -10.21
C ASP A 170 -23.48 5.28 -11.64
N ASN A 171 -23.68 6.46 -12.19
CA ASN A 171 -23.34 6.81 -13.57
C ASN A 171 -22.46 8.06 -13.70
N THR A 172 -21.98 8.62 -12.61
CA THR A 172 -21.07 9.77 -12.63
C THR A 172 -19.87 9.53 -11.73
N PHE A 173 -18.73 10.03 -12.17
CA PHE A 173 -17.52 10.05 -11.36
C PHE A 173 -16.70 11.31 -11.63
N SER A 174 -15.90 11.69 -10.66
CA SER A 174 -14.99 12.81 -10.74
C SER A 174 -13.55 12.35 -10.60
N VAL A 175 -12.67 12.93 -11.41
CA VAL A 175 -11.20 12.81 -11.25
C VAL A 175 -10.69 14.17 -10.80
N ARG A 176 -10.01 14.20 -9.67
CA ARG A 176 -9.40 15.41 -9.11
C ARG A 176 -7.90 15.32 -9.18
N VAL A 177 -7.27 16.40 -9.60
CA VAL A 177 -5.82 16.53 -9.66
C VAL A 177 -5.42 17.78 -8.90
N LYS A 178 -4.47 17.62 -7.99
CA LYS A 178 -3.90 18.71 -7.20
C LYS A 178 -2.52 19.04 -7.73
N PHE A 179 -2.20 20.34 -7.82
CA PHE A 179 -0.87 20.77 -8.23
C PHE A 179 -0.54 22.17 -7.69
N MET A 180 0.71 22.60 -7.85
CA MET A 180 1.20 23.90 -7.36
C MET A 180 0.64 25.08 -8.16
N ASP A 181 0.26 24.86 -9.43
CA ASP A 181 -0.22 25.91 -10.33
C ASP A 181 -1.19 25.38 -11.39
N GLU A 182 -2.01 26.28 -11.93
CA GLU A 182 -2.99 25.97 -12.96
C GLU A 182 -2.37 25.50 -14.29
N LYS A 183 -1.18 26.01 -14.64
CA LYS A 183 -0.51 25.66 -15.90
C LYS A 183 -0.12 24.18 -15.93
N GLY A 184 0.37 23.65 -14.80
CA GLY A 184 0.63 22.21 -14.64
C GLY A 184 -0.66 21.41 -14.81
N LEU A 185 -1.74 21.82 -14.17
CA LEU A 185 -3.05 21.17 -14.30
C LEU A 185 -3.57 21.16 -15.75
N GLN A 186 -3.44 22.27 -16.47
CA GLN A 186 -3.81 22.36 -17.90
C GLN A 186 -2.99 21.39 -18.75
N SER A 187 -1.71 21.20 -18.43
CA SER A 187 -0.83 20.26 -19.13
C SER A 187 -1.25 18.80 -18.95
N VAL A 188 -1.75 18.41 -17.77
CA VAL A 188 -2.14 17.02 -17.47
C VAL A 188 -3.58 16.71 -17.84
N SER A 189 -4.48 17.70 -17.89
CA SER A 189 -5.90 17.49 -18.17
C SER A 189 -6.14 16.68 -19.45
N GLY A 190 -5.61 17.15 -20.58
CA GLY A 190 -5.78 16.47 -21.87
C GLY A 190 -5.18 15.07 -21.91
N LYS A 191 -4.13 14.80 -21.13
CA LYS A 191 -3.49 13.47 -21.05
C LYS A 191 -4.35 12.49 -20.25
N ILE A 192 -4.93 12.94 -19.13
CA ILE A 192 -5.88 12.14 -18.35
C ILE A 192 -7.12 11.81 -19.19
N GLN A 193 -7.70 12.80 -19.86
CA GLN A 193 -8.84 12.59 -20.76
C GLN A 193 -8.52 11.57 -21.85
N LYS A 194 -7.35 11.69 -22.49
CA LYS A 194 -6.89 10.73 -23.50
C LYS A 194 -6.72 9.33 -22.94
N ALA A 195 -6.13 9.18 -21.75
CA ALA A 195 -5.92 7.89 -21.10
C ALA A 195 -7.25 7.21 -20.75
N LEU A 196 -8.21 7.96 -20.19
CA LEU A 196 -9.55 7.44 -19.89
C LEU A 196 -10.30 7.03 -21.16
N ASN A 197 -10.24 7.83 -22.23
CA ASN A 197 -10.85 7.48 -23.52
C ASN A 197 -10.19 6.24 -24.16
N ALA A 198 -8.88 6.09 -24.06
CA ALA A 198 -8.18 4.91 -24.54
C ALA A 198 -8.60 3.62 -23.81
N ARG A 199 -9.06 3.73 -22.57
CA ARG A 199 -9.55 2.60 -21.77
C ARG A 199 -10.96 2.14 -22.17
N HIS A 200 -11.71 2.95 -22.92
CA HIS A 200 -13.12 2.74 -23.23
C HIS A 200 -13.40 1.36 -23.87
N GLU A 201 -12.62 0.96 -24.88
CA GLU A 201 -12.85 -0.30 -25.59
C GLU A 201 -12.67 -1.52 -24.66
N ASP A 202 -11.64 -1.52 -23.81
CA ASP A 202 -11.39 -2.59 -22.85
C ASP A 202 -12.53 -2.70 -21.81
N VAL A 203 -13.01 -1.59 -21.27
CA VAL A 203 -14.13 -1.56 -20.32
C VAL A 203 -15.42 -2.02 -21.01
N ALA A 204 -15.70 -1.55 -22.23
CA ALA A 204 -16.88 -1.95 -23.00
C ALA A 204 -16.90 -3.47 -23.27
N ASN A 205 -15.75 -4.05 -23.64
CA ASN A 205 -15.62 -5.48 -23.93
C ASN A 205 -15.75 -6.36 -22.68
N ARG A 206 -15.30 -5.88 -21.52
CA ARG A 206 -15.27 -6.66 -20.28
C ARG A 206 -16.56 -6.55 -19.46
N ILE A 207 -17.20 -5.38 -19.47
CA ILE A 207 -18.31 -5.08 -18.57
C ILE A 207 -19.60 -4.85 -19.36
N GLY A 208 -19.58 -3.88 -20.28
CA GLY A 208 -20.78 -3.57 -21.09
C GLY A 208 -20.60 -2.30 -21.92
N SER A 209 -21.43 -2.23 -22.99
CA SER A 209 -21.44 -1.10 -23.92
C SER A 209 -21.88 0.18 -23.19
N HIS A 210 -21.15 1.26 -23.42
CA HIS A 210 -21.40 2.55 -22.82
C HIS A 210 -20.73 3.67 -23.63
N LYS A 211 -21.03 4.93 -23.28
CA LYS A 211 -20.26 6.11 -23.72
C LYS A 211 -19.68 6.80 -22.50
N LEU A 212 -18.45 7.23 -22.62
CA LEU A 212 -17.80 8.09 -21.62
C LEU A 212 -17.94 9.53 -22.06
N VAL A 213 -18.64 10.36 -21.29
CA VAL A 213 -18.93 11.75 -21.62
C VAL A 213 -18.29 12.65 -20.57
N LEU A 214 -17.37 13.52 -20.98
CA LEU A 214 -16.87 14.60 -20.12
C LEU A 214 -17.98 15.65 -19.97
N VAL A 215 -18.43 15.83 -18.73
CA VAL A 215 -19.52 16.78 -18.39
C VAL A 215 -18.94 18.17 -18.09
N SER A 216 -17.89 18.20 -17.29
CA SER A 216 -17.25 19.44 -16.92
C SER A 216 -15.74 19.27 -16.71
N GLU A 217 -15.03 20.34 -17.00
CA GLU A 217 -13.62 20.55 -16.69
C GLU A 217 -13.52 21.88 -15.93
N ASN A 218 -13.14 21.79 -14.65
CA ASN A 218 -13.14 22.95 -13.77
C ASN A 218 -11.77 23.12 -13.11
N TYR A 219 -11.25 24.34 -13.19
CA TYR A 219 -10.03 24.76 -12.50
C TYR A 219 -10.41 25.69 -11.36
N GLN A 220 -9.98 25.37 -10.17
CA GLN A 220 -10.29 26.15 -8.98
C GLN A 220 -9.10 26.27 -8.04
N VAL A 221 -9.11 27.33 -7.24
CA VAL A 221 -8.20 27.48 -6.11
C VAL A 221 -9.04 27.37 -4.84
N GLN A 222 -8.60 26.51 -3.96
CA GLN A 222 -9.34 26.24 -2.72
C GLN A 222 -8.39 26.18 -1.51
N THR A 223 -8.98 26.23 -0.32
CA THR A 223 -8.29 25.90 0.94
C THR A 223 -8.53 24.42 1.25
N ASP A 224 -7.46 23.67 1.50
CA ASP A 224 -7.50 22.27 1.91
C ASP A 224 -6.98 22.12 3.34
N SER A 225 -7.90 22.03 4.29
CA SER A 225 -7.58 21.85 5.72
C SER A 225 -6.99 20.46 6.02
N ASP A 226 -7.32 19.46 5.22
CA ASP A 226 -6.82 18.10 5.39
C ASP A 226 -5.37 18.01 4.95
N LEU A 227 -5.02 18.71 3.85
CA LEU A 227 -3.64 18.88 3.41
C LEU A 227 -2.82 19.62 4.46
N ALA A 228 -3.32 20.74 4.99
CA ALA A 228 -2.64 21.48 6.06
C ALA A 228 -2.38 20.58 7.27
N SER A 229 -3.39 19.83 7.72
CA SER A 229 -3.25 18.88 8.82
C SER A 229 -2.25 17.76 8.54
N SER A 230 -2.19 17.28 7.29
CA SER A 230 -1.22 16.25 6.88
C SER A 230 0.20 16.78 6.90
N GLN A 231 0.44 17.99 6.42
CA GLN A 231 1.75 18.66 6.47
C GLN A 231 2.20 18.91 7.92
N ASP A 232 1.30 19.36 8.78
CA ASP A 232 1.56 19.56 10.22
C ASP A 232 1.89 18.22 10.91
N ASN A 233 1.17 17.15 10.58
CA ASN A 233 1.42 15.83 11.14
C ASN A 233 2.81 15.29 10.74
N VAL A 234 3.20 15.38 9.46
CA VAL A 234 4.52 14.94 9.00
C VAL A 234 5.62 15.77 9.66
N THR A 235 5.43 17.08 9.75
CA THR A 235 6.37 17.97 10.46
C THR A 235 6.49 17.61 11.94
N GLY A 236 5.37 17.31 12.60
CA GLY A 236 5.33 16.85 13.98
C GLY A 236 6.05 15.53 14.21
N LEU A 237 5.90 14.57 13.28
CA LEU A 237 6.61 13.30 13.33
C LEU A 237 8.12 13.50 13.18
N ILE A 238 8.57 14.30 12.21
CA ILE A 238 9.99 14.63 12.01
C ILE A 238 10.59 15.22 13.28
N LYS A 239 9.88 16.18 13.92
CA LYS A 239 10.32 16.77 15.17
C LYS A 239 10.41 15.74 16.29
N SER A 240 9.38 14.91 16.45
CA SER A 240 9.31 13.87 17.48
C SER A 240 10.44 12.84 17.33
N TYR A 241 10.74 12.39 16.11
CA TYR A 241 11.84 11.45 15.86
C TYR A 241 13.19 12.07 16.22
N ARG A 242 13.46 13.33 15.84
CA ARG A 242 14.68 14.05 16.22
C ARG A 242 14.84 14.16 17.73
N GLU A 243 13.78 14.49 18.44
CA GLU A 243 13.80 14.59 19.90
C GLU A 243 14.08 13.23 20.56
N GLN A 244 13.46 12.14 20.06
CA GLN A 244 13.68 10.79 20.56
C GLN A 244 15.12 10.32 20.28
N ILE A 245 15.64 10.51 19.06
CA ILE A 245 17.02 10.21 18.70
C ILE A 245 17.98 10.97 19.64
N THR A 246 17.77 12.27 19.81
CA THR A 246 18.62 13.11 20.70
C THR A 246 18.60 12.59 22.14
N THR A 247 17.43 12.17 22.62
CA THR A 247 17.30 11.63 23.99
C THR A 247 18.05 10.30 24.13
N LEU A 248 17.87 9.38 23.20
CA LEU A 248 18.53 8.07 23.23
C LEU A 248 20.03 8.21 23.06
N THR A 249 20.51 8.98 22.07
CA THR A 249 21.93 9.18 21.82
C THR A 249 22.67 9.89 22.95
N SER A 250 21.99 10.76 23.74
CA SER A 250 22.57 11.42 24.89
C SER A 250 23.00 10.47 26.01
N THR A 251 22.46 9.24 26.03
CA THR A 251 22.79 8.21 27.02
C THR A 251 23.66 7.10 26.48
N MET A 252 24.00 7.11 25.17
CA MET A 252 24.83 6.12 24.50
C MET A 252 26.32 6.36 24.75
N THR A 253 27.09 5.29 24.74
CA THR A 253 28.55 5.34 24.78
C THR A 253 29.12 5.70 23.39
N GLU A 254 30.39 6.10 23.32
CA GLU A 254 31.06 6.44 22.06
C GLU A 254 31.12 5.24 21.09
N ASP A 255 31.31 4.03 21.62
CA ASP A 255 31.32 2.80 20.83
C ASP A 255 29.93 2.48 20.23
N GLN A 256 28.85 2.71 20.98
CA GLN A 256 27.48 2.56 20.47
C GLN A 256 27.16 3.57 19.35
N LEU A 257 27.53 4.84 19.55
CA LEU A 257 27.34 5.89 18.54
C LEU A 257 28.10 5.56 17.25
N LYS A 258 29.33 5.06 17.36
CA LYS A 258 30.12 4.65 16.20
C LYS A 258 29.44 3.55 15.39
N VAL A 259 28.85 2.54 16.05
CA VAL A 259 28.10 1.46 15.36
C VAL A 259 26.86 2.00 14.67
N VAL A 260 26.16 2.96 15.28
CA VAL A 260 25.02 3.62 14.63
C VAL A 260 25.47 4.35 13.35
N ASP A 261 26.56 5.11 13.42
CA ASP A 261 27.07 5.91 12.29
C ASP A 261 27.60 5.00 11.17
N ASP A 262 28.44 4.00 11.49
CA ASP A 262 29.03 3.06 10.51
C ASP A 262 27.96 2.30 9.72
N GLU A 263 26.91 1.78 10.39
CA GLU A 263 25.84 1.03 9.72
C GLU A 263 24.84 1.93 8.98
N MET A 264 24.73 3.21 9.35
CA MET A 264 23.93 4.18 8.60
C MET A 264 24.61 4.59 7.30
N GLU A 265 25.94 4.71 7.27
CA GLU A 265 26.70 4.98 6.04
C GLU A 265 26.60 3.81 5.05
N GLU A 266 26.71 2.55 5.51
CA GLU A 266 26.52 1.36 4.66
C GLU A 266 25.11 1.28 4.05
N SER A 267 24.07 1.71 4.76
CA SER A 267 22.69 1.67 4.26
C SER A 267 22.38 2.74 3.21
N GLN A 268 23.14 3.82 3.10
CA GLN A 268 22.96 4.85 2.07
C GLN A 268 23.60 4.48 0.73
N ASP A 269 24.66 3.64 0.74
CA ASP A 269 25.33 3.19 -0.49
C ASP A 269 24.58 2.07 -1.22
N ASP A 270 23.59 1.41 -0.57
CA ASP A 270 22.93 0.20 -1.04
C ASP A 270 21.52 0.40 -1.66
N GLU A 271 21.05 1.61 -1.89
CA GLU A 271 19.78 1.82 -2.63
C GLU A 271 19.89 1.41 -4.13
N SER A 272 21.07 0.96 -4.58
CA SER A 272 21.29 0.43 -5.94
C SER A 272 21.60 -1.07 -6.04
N ALA A 273 21.71 -1.81 -4.95
CA ALA A 273 21.96 -3.26 -5.03
C ALA A 273 21.38 -4.02 -3.84
N ASN A 274 20.41 -4.87 -4.10
CA ASN A 274 19.95 -6.05 -3.33
C ASN A 274 20.13 -6.00 -1.80
N ALA A 275 19.00 -5.97 -1.10
CA ALA A 275 18.91 -6.17 0.34
C ALA A 275 19.82 -7.30 0.84
N ASP A 276 20.95 -6.96 1.41
CA ASP A 276 21.75 -7.88 2.23
C ASP A 276 21.33 -7.66 3.70
N VAL A 277 20.83 -8.72 4.28
CA VAL A 277 20.17 -8.74 5.58
C VAL A 277 21.25 -8.77 6.64
N THR A 278 21.42 -7.71 7.41
CA THR A 278 22.17 -7.75 8.66
C THR A 278 21.54 -8.78 9.59
N VAL A 279 22.30 -9.81 9.94
CA VAL A 279 21.82 -11.01 10.61
C VAL A 279 21.86 -10.79 12.11
N SER A 280 20.79 -10.24 12.66
CA SER A 280 20.55 -10.21 14.11
C SER A 280 20.28 -11.62 14.66
N ALA A 281 20.64 -11.85 15.95
CA ALA A 281 20.37 -13.12 16.62
C ALA A 281 18.91 -13.55 16.43
N PRO A 282 18.65 -14.84 16.12
CA PRO A 282 17.32 -15.31 15.77
C PRO A 282 16.37 -15.19 16.97
N VAL A 283 15.43 -14.27 16.90
CA VAL A 283 14.40 -14.06 17.92
C VAL A 283 13.05 -14.56 17.39
N LEU A 284 12.33 -15.30 18.21
CA LEU A 284 10.97 -15.77 17.89
C LEU A 284 10.02 -14.56 17.82
N SER A 285 9.79 -14.05 16.64
CA SER A 285 8.96 -12.87 16.43
C SER A 285 7.47 -13.17 16.67
N LYS A 286 6.88 -12.48 17.64
CA LYS A 286 5.44 -12.58 17.98
C LYS A 286 4.54 -12.32 16.78
N LYS A 287 4.98 -11.49 15.83
CA LYS A 287 4.24 -11.19 14.59
C LYS A 287 4.04 -12.42 13.71
N TYR A 288 5.06 -13.30 13.58
CA TYR A 288 4.96 -14.52 12.78
C TYR A 288 4.12 -15.61 13.45
N ILE A 289 4.04 -15.61 14.78
CA ILE A 289 3.13 -16.51 15.52
C ILE A 289 1.67 -16.14 15.21
N VAL A 290 1.34 -14.85 15.29
CA VAL A 290 -0.01 -14.35 14.97
C VAL A 290 -0.36 -14.57 13.50
N LEU A 291 0.58 -14.28 12.60
CA LEU A 291 0.39 -14.49 11.16
C LEU A 291 0.17 -15.98 10.84
N GLY A 292 0.98 -16.86 11.45
CA GLY A 292 0.84 -18.32 11.30
C GLY A 292 -0.52 -18.82 11.78
N PHE A 293 -0.98 -18.33 12.92
CA PHE A 293 -2.29 -18.68 13.45
C PHE A 293 -3.43 -18.28 12.50
N VAL A 294 -3.42 -17.04 11.99
CA VAL A 294 -4.42 -16.53 11.05
C VAL A 294 -4.41 -17.33 9.74
N MET A 295 -3.23 -17.59 9.17
CA MET A 295 -3.07 -18.39 7.95
C MET A 295 -3.54 -19.84 8.16
N GLY A 296 -3.25 -20.44 9.29
CA GLY A 296 -3.68 -21.80 9.63
C GLY A 296 -5.21 -21.91 9.72
N VAL A 297 -5.88 -20.95 10.35
CA VAL A 297 -7.35 -20.88 10.39
C VAL A 297 -7.94 -20.74 9.00
N PHE A 298 -7.37 -19.86 8.17
CA PHE A 298 -7.84 -19.60 6.82
C PHE A 298 -7.73 -20.84 5.93
N LEU A 299 -6.57 -21.51 5.91
CA LEU A 299 -6.34 -22.72 5.12
C LEU A 299 -7.22 -23.88 5.56
N ALA A 300 -7.41 -24.06 6.89
CA ALA A 300 -8.31 -25.07 7.40
C ALA A 300 -9.78 -24.82 7.05
N ALA A 301 -10.22 -23.56 7.09
CA ALA A 301 -11.57 -23.17 6.66
C ALA A 301 -11.76 -23.46 5.16
N LEU A 302 -10.78 -23.13 4.33
CA LEU A 302 -10.77 -23.38 2.89
C LEU A 302 -10.83 -24.89 2.58
N TYR A 303 -10.06 -25.69 3.29
CA TYR A 303 -10.09 -27.16 3.21
C TYR A 303 -11.47 -27.72 3.56
N LEU A 304 -12.08 -27.27 4.69
CA LEU A 304 -13.41 -27.72 5.10
C LEU A 304 -14.50 -27.34 4.09
N VAL A 305 -14.39 -26.17 3.47
CA VAL A 305 -15.28 -25.74 2.38
C VAL A 305 -15.11 -26.66 1.16
N CYS A 306 -13.88 -26.94 0.75
CA CYS A 306 -13.62 -27.86 -0.38
C CYS A 306 -14.17 -29.26 -0.13
N VAL A 307 -13.95 -29.81 1.06
CA VAL A 307 -14.51 -31.13 1.45
C VAL A 307 -16.03 -31.09 1.48
N ALA A 308 -16.62 -29.97 1.92
CA ALA A 308 -18.08 -29.82 1.98
C ALA A 308 -18.74 -29.70 0.60
N VAL A 309 -18.00 -29.17 -0.40
CA VAL A 309 -18.46 -29.03 -1.79
C VAL A 309 -18.33 -30.33 -2.57
N LEU A 310 -17.27 -31.13 -2.28
CA LEU A 310 -16.95 -32.38 -2.98
C LEU A 310 -17.69 -33.59 -2.39
N SER A 311 -18.21 -33.51 -1.17
CA SER A 311 -19.01 -34.54 -0.48
C SER A 311 -20.50 -34.29 -0.63
#